data_680044283b072c76e32f9c1faca3dfb0
#
_entry.id   680044283b072c76e32f9c1faca3dfb0
#
_cell.length_a   1.000
_cell.length_b   1.000
_cell.length_c   1.000
_cell.angle_alpha   90.00
_cell.angle_beta   90.00
_cell.angle_gamma   90.00
#
_symmetry.space_group_name_H-M   'P 1'
#
loop_
_entity.id
_entity.type
_entity.pdbx_description
1 polymer ?
#
loop_
_entity_poly.entity_id
_entity_poly.type
_entity_poly.pdbx_seq_one_letter_code
_entity_poly.pdbx_strand_id
1 'polypeptide(L)'
;MANINSQNITKAEEALRLASKDLISFGKLFLPDDFKRSETPFFHYEVADAIDDLNIKQTAIIIPRGHGKTVLTKASIIKDFVFAKKENFLFYAWVSATQKLSVGNMDYIKHHLEYNDKIKYYFGDIKGKKWTEDDIELKSGCKLISKSNLSGIRGGAKLHKRYDLIVLDDFEDENNTITPESRSKISNLVTAVVFPALEPKTGR
;
A
#
# COMPACT_ATOMS: atom_id res chain seq x y z
N MET A 1 -15.76 7.97 -38.70
CA MET A 1 -15.92 8.12 -37.22
C MET A 1 -15.67 6.84 -36.43
N ALA A 2 -15.81 5.63 -37.01
CA ALA A 2 -15.57 4.35 -36.29
C ALA A 2 -14.08 4.05 -35.92
N ASN A 3 -13.12 4.54 -36.72
CA ASN A 3 -11.70 4.25 -36.53
C ASN A 3 -11.02 4.98 -35.33
N ILE A 4 -11.56 6.14 -34.95
CA ILE A 4 -11.00 6.92 -33.85
C ILE A 4 -11.38 6.29 -32.49
N ASN A 5 -12.56 5.73 -32.38
CA ASN A 5 -13.04 5.10 -31.14
C ASN A 5 -12.31 3.78 -30.83
N SER A 6 -12.03 2.96 -31.82
CA SER A 6 -11.34 1.67 -31.61
C SER A 6 -9.86 1.86 -31.23
N GLN A 7 -9.17 2.86 -31.81
CA GLN A 7 -7.77 3.17 -31.45
C GLN A 7 -7.65 3.77 -30.03
N ASN A 8 -8.64 4.54 -29.59
CA ASN A 8 -8.65 5.10 -28.24
C ASN A 8 -9.02 4.06 -27.17
N ILE A 9 -9.89 3.11 -27.47
CA ILE A 9 -10.21 1.98 -26.60
C ILE A 9 -8.97 1.10 -26.39
N THR A 10 -8.26 0.75 -27.46
CA THR A 10 -7.03 -0.05 -27.38
C THR A 10 -5.92 0.66 -26.59
N LYS A 11 -5.74 1.96 -26.73
CA LYS A 11 -4.77 2.72 -25.94
C LYS A 11 -5.12 2.79 -24.47
N ALA A 12 -6.40 2.94 -24.13
CA ALA A 12 -6.86 2.95 -22.73
C ALA A 12 -6.70 1.59 -22.07
N GLU A 13 -7.00 0.51 -22.78
CA GLU A 13 -6.81 -0.87 -22.31
C GLU A 13 -5.33 -1.19 -22.10
N GLU A 14 -4.45 -0.75 -23.00
CA GLU A 14 -3.01 -0.92 -22.86
C GLU A 14 -2.48 -0.14 -21.66
N ALA A 15 -2.89 1.11 -21.45
CA ALA A 15 -2.52 1.91 -20.29
C ALA A 15 -2.96 1.24 -18.99
N LEU A 16 -4.18 0.70 -18.95
CA LEU A 16 -4.69 -0.04 -17.79
C LEU A 16 -3.90 -1.32 -17.53
N ARG A 17 -3.56 -2.06 -18.60
CA ARG A 17 -2.73 -3.27 -18.52
C ARG A 17 -1.33 -2.97 -18.00
N LEU A 18 -0.71 -1.87 -18.43
CA LEU A 18 0.59 -1.42 -17.90
C LEU A 18 0.45 -1.03 -16.42
N ALA A 19 -0.56 -0.22 -16.09
CA ALA A 19 -0.80 0.20 -14.71
C ALA A 19 -1.07 -0.98 -13.76
N SER A 20 -1.63 -2.09 -14.23
CA SER A 20 -1.81 -3.28 -13.39
C SER A 20 -0.51 -4.00 -13.03
N LYS A 21 0.54 -3.83 -13.82
CA LYS A 21 1.82 -4.55 -13.69
C LYS A 21 2.95 -3.70 -13.13
N ASP A 22 2.90 -2.39 -13.31
CA ASP A 22 3.98 -1.47 -13.00
C ASP A 22 3.46 -0.32 -12.12
N LEU A 23 4.10 -0.14 -10.97
CA LEU A 23 3.70 0.85 -9.97
C LEU A 23 3.85 2.30 -10.49
N ILE A 24 4.89 2.60 -11.25
CA ILE A 24 5.10 3.95 -11.79
C ILE A 24 4.04 4.26 -12.86
N SER A 25 3.72 3.31 -13.72
CA SER A 25 2.63 3.43 -14.70
C SER A 25 1.28 3.61 -14.03
N PHE A 26 1.02 2.88 -12.94
CA PHE A 26 -0.16 3.07 -12.10
C PHE A 26 -0.23 4.49 -11.54
N GLY A 27 0.85 4.95 -10.91
CA GLY A 27 0.94 6.29 -10.34
C GLY A 27 0.71 7.38 -11.38
N LYS A 28 1.35 7.29 -12.54
CA LYS A 28 1.17 8.26 -13.64
C LYS A 28 -0.26 8.28 -14.20
N LEU A 29 -0.96 7.15 -14.20
CA LEU A 29 -2.33 7.06 -14.69
C LEU A 29 -3.34 7.54 -13.65
N PHE A 30 -3.26 7.03 -12.41
CA PHE A 30 -4.28 7.23 -11.38
C PHE A 30 -3.96 8.32 -10.37
N LEU A 31 -2.67 8.61 -10.11
CA LEU A 31 -2.19 9.56 -9.11
C LEU A 31 -1.30 10.64 -9.75
N PRO A 32 -1.76 11.34 -10.81
CA PRO A 32 -0.91 12.24 -11.58
C PRO A 32 -0.34 13.41 -10.75
N ASP A 33 -1.05 13.86 -9.72
CA ASP A 33 -0.62 14.96 -8.87
C ASP A 33 0.66 14.63 -8.08
N ASP A 34 0.89 13.35 -7.79
CA ASP A 34 2.10 12.89 -7.12
C ASP A 34 3.18 12.41 -8.10
N PHE A 35 2.78 11.80 -9.23
CA PHE A 35 3.71 11.11 -10.14
C PHE A 35 4.09 11.90 -11.40
N LYS A 36 3.47 13.07 -11.66
CA LYS A 36 3.74 13.91 -12.83
C LYS A 36 4.21 15.31 -12.51
N ARG A 37 4.50 15.62 -11.25
CA ARG A 37 5.02 16.94 -10.85
C ARG A 37 6.41 17.21 -11.40
N SER A 38 7.21 16.17 -11.53
CA SER A 38 8.55 16.19 -12.10
C SER A 38 8.82 14.92 -12.88
N GLU A 39 9.94 14.88 -13.59
CA GLU A 39 10.43 13.64 -14.17
C GLU A 39 10.67 12.60 -13.06
N THR A 40 10.27 11.35 -13.32
CA THR A 40 10.43 10.26 -12.35
C THR A 40 11.92 9.91 -12.23
N PRO A 41 12.55 10.08 -11.06
CA PRO A 41 13.95 9.71 -10.87
C PRO A 41 14.16 8.21 -11.06
N PHE A 42 15.34 7.83 -11.55
CA PHE A 42 15.61 6.40 -11.85
C PHE A 42 15.45 5.49 -10.62
N PHE A 43 15.87 5.95 -9.44
CA PHE A 43 15.76 5.17 -8.21
C PHE A 43 14.30 4.90 -7.80
N HIS A 44 13.31 5.69 -8.27
CA HIS A 44 11.89 5.37 -8.05
C HIS A 44 11.47 4.11 -8.80
N TYR A 45 12.06 3.83 -9.98
CA TYR A 45 11.81 2.58 -10.69
C TYR A 45 12.40 1.40 -9.93
N GLU A 46 13.62 1.50 -9.39
CA GLU A 46 14.23 0.45 -8.57
C GLU A 46 13.39 0.15 -7.29
N VAL A 47 12.90 1.20 -6.62
CA VAL A 47 12.02 1.04 -5.46
C VAL A 47 10.68 0.42 -5.86
N ALA A 48 10.10 0.86 -6.97
CA ALA A 48 8.85 0.32 -7.49
C ALA A 48 8.97 -1.16 -7.85
N ASP A 49 10.04 -1.54 -8.53
CA ASP A 49 10.34 -2.93 -8.89
C ASP A 49 10.50 -3.81 -7.64
N ALA A 50 11.21 -3.31 -6.62
CA ALA A 50 11.35 -4.03 -5.35
C ALA A 50 10.03 -4.18 -4.58
N ILE A 51 9.13 -3.20 -4.67
CA ILE A 51 7.77 -3.28 -4.08
C ILE A 51 6.89 -4.25 -4.88
N ASP A 52 6.96 -4.24 -6.20
CA ASP A 52 6.12 -5.06 -7.08
C ASP A 52 6.58 -6.52 -7.15
N ASP A 53 7.85 -6.83 -6.82
CA ASP A 53 8.36 -8.21 -6.83
C ASP A 53 7.81 -9.03 -5.65
N LEU A 54 6.86 -9.89 -5.93
CA LEU A 54 6.22 -10.77 -4.95
C LEU A 54 7.14 -11.88 -4.40
N ASN A 55 8.31 -12.10 -4.99
CA ASN A 55 9.31 -13.04 -4.49
C ASN A 55 10.11 -12.44 -3.34
N ILE A 56 10.20 -11.12 -3.26
CA ILE A 56 10.85 -10.41 -2.16
C ILE A 56 9.88 -10.37 -0.97
N LYS A 57 10.25 -11.09 0.11
CA LYS A 57 9.42 -11.19 1.32
C LYS A 57 9.67 -10.07 2.33
N GLN A 58 10.82 -9.44 2.27
CA GLN A 58 11.21 -8.36 3.18
C GLN A 58 11.95 -7.30 2.39
N THR A 59 11.43 -6.09 2.36
CA THR A 59 12.04 -4.96 1.66
C THR A 59 12.31 -3.83 2.65
N ALA A 60 13.55 -3.37 2.72
CA ALA A 60 13.94 -2.17 3.44
C ALA A 60 14.24 -1.05 2.43
N ILE A 61 13.45 0.01 2.44
CA ILE A 61 13.62 1.16 1.55
C ILE A 61 14.32 2.28 2.32
N ILE A 62 15.62 2.47 2.05
CA ILE A 62 16.46 3.45 2.72
C ILE A 62 16.85 4.54 1.71
N ILE A 63 16.09 5.62 1.67
CA ILE A 63 16.34 6.82 0.86
C ILE A 63 16.08 8.07 1.70
N PRO A 64 16.64 9.24 1.36
CA PRO A 64 16.46 10.47 2.13
C PRO A 64 14.99 10.88 2.29
N ARG A 65 14.71 11.74 3.27
CA ARG A 65 13.38 12.35 3.45
C ARG A 65 12.99 13.16 2.21
N GLY A 66 11.69 13.20 1.91
CA GLY A 66 11.17 13.96 0.75
C GLY A 66 11.33 13.25 -0.61
N HIS A 67 11.90 12.04 -0.65
CA HIS A 67 12.12 11.30 -1.89
C HIS A 67 11.02 10.26 -2.20
N GLY A 68 9.82 10.43 -1.68
CA GLY A 68 8.61 9.72 -2.14
C GLY A 68 8.39 8.32 -1.59
N LYS A 69 9.17 7.80 -0.61
CA LYS A 69 8.98 6.46 -0.03
C LYS A 69 7.53 6.14 0.30
N THR A 70 6.96 6.96 1.17
CA THR A 70 5.59 6.80 1.67
C THR A 70 4.54 6.90 0.56
N VAL A 71 4.78 7.78 -0.44
CA VAL A 71 3.89 7.92 -1.60
C VAL A 71 3.90 6.67 -2.48
N LEU A 72 5.10 6.15 -2.80
CA LEU A 72 5.25 4.91 -3.57
C LEU A 72 4.57 3.73 -2.87
N THR A 73 4.78 3.59 -1.55
CA THR A 73 4.16 2.52 -0.76
C THR A 73 2.64 2.65 -0.71
N LYS A 74 2.09 3.87 -0.53
CA LYS A 74 0.64 4.10 -0.57
C LYS A 74 0.05 3.81 -1.95
N ALA A 75 0.75 4.22 -3.01
CA ALA A 75 0.33 3.94 -4.38
C ALA A 75 0.30 2.43 -4.67
N SER A 76 1.25 1.65 -4.14
CA SER A 76 1.24 0.20 -4.32
C SER A 76 0.04 -0.45 -3.64
N ILE A 77 -0.34 -0.01 -2.44
CA ILE A 77 -1.54 -0.52 -1.75
C ILE A 77 -2.81 -0.20 -2.55
N ILE A 78 -2.93 1.04 -3.06
CA ILE A 78 -4.08 1.43 -3.88
C ILE A 78 -4.14 0.57 -5.15
N LYS A 79 -2.99 0.40 -5.84
CA LYS A 79 -2.85 -0.47 -7.02
C LYS A 79 -3.31 -1.89 -6.73
N ASP A 80 -2.75 -2.52 -5.70
CA ASP A 80 -3.08 -3.88 -5.30
C ASP A 80 -4.57 -4.04 -5.03
N PHE A 81 -5.19 -3.08 -4.34
CA PHE A 81 -6.59 -3.14 -3.95
C PHE A 81 -7.57 -2.96 -5.11
N VAL A 82 -7.27 -2.06 -6.06
CA VAL A 82 -8.17 -1.84 -7.21
C VAL A 82 -8.08 -2.97 -8.23
N PHE A 83 -6.94 -3.66 -8.33
CA PHE A 83 -6.77 -4.81 -9.21
C PHE A 83 -7.04 -6.17 -8.54
N ALA A 84 -7.25 -6.19 -7.22
CA ALA A 84 -7.52 -7.44 -6.50
C ALA A 84 -8.84 -8.07 -6.92
N LYS A 85 -8.82 -9.38 -7.12
CA LYS A 85 -10.02 -10.17 -7.35
C LYS A 85 -10.66 -10.60 -6.04
N LYS A 86 -11.99 -10.72 -6.03
CA LYS A 86 -12.75 -11.10 -4.84
C LYS A 86 -12.33 -12.47 -4.26
N GLU A 87 -11.94 -13.39 -5.12
CA GLU A 87 -11.48 -14.73 -4.73
C GLU A 87 -10.13 -14.70 -4.01
N ASN A 88 -9.34 -13.65 -4.24
CA ASN A 88 -8.01 -13.44 -3.68
C ASN A 88 -7.94 -12.07 -2.99
N PHE A 89 -8.83 -11.83 -2.03
CA PHE A 89 -8.80 -10.58 -1.27
C PHE A 89 -7.50 -10.45 -0.48
N LEU A 90 -7.02 -9.21 -0.34
CA LEU A 90 -5.78 -8.85 0.34
C LEU A 90 -6.07 -8.30 1.73
N PHE A 91 -5.24 -8.67 2.70
CA PHE A 91 -5.32 -8.15 4.06
C PHE A 91 -4.00 -7.50 4.44
N TYR A 92 -4.01 -6.18 4.57
CA TYR A 92 -2.83 -5.35 4.79
C TYR A 92 -2.88 -4.63 6.13
N ALA A 93 -1.71 -4.34 6.69
CA ALA A 93 -1.56 -3.48 7.85
C ALA A 93 -0.54 -2.37 7.57
N TRP A 94 -0.83 -1.17 8.05
CA TRP A 94 0.08 -0.04 8.07
C TRP A 94 0.40 0.33 9.51
N VAL A 95 1.69 0.41 9.86
CA VAL A 95 2.15 0.74 11.20
C VAL A 95 3.02 1.98 11.14
N SER A 96 2.71 2.96 12.00
CA SER A 96 3.52 4.17 12.21
C SER A 96 3.75 4.39 13.71
N ALA A 97 4.70 5.27 14.09
CA ALA A 97 5.01 5.53 15.49
C ALA A 97 3.85 6.16 16.28
N THR A 98 3.01 6.96 15.61
CA THR A 98 1.90 7.67 16.26
C THR A 98 0.57 7.45 15.54
N GLN A 99 -0.55 7.57 16.30
CA GLN A 99 -1.91 7.49 15.74
C GLN A 99 -2.13 8.55 14.67
N LYS A 100 -1.63 9.78 14.86
CA LYS A 100 -1.77 10.87 13.87
C LYS A 100 -1.12 10.53 12.53
N LEU A 101 0.10 9.98 12.53
CA LEU A 101 0.79 9.53 11.30
C LEU A 101 0.05 8.39 10.63
N SER A 102 -0.36 7.42 11.42
CA SER A 102 -1.08 6.24 10.98
C SER A 102 -2.40 6.59 10.30
N VAL A 103 -3.22 7.45 10.93
CA VAL A 103 -4.49 7.95 10.37
C VAL A 103 -4.25 8.80 9.12
N GLY A 104 -3.25 9.70 9.12
CA GLY A 104 -2.94 10.53 7.95
C GLY A 104 -2.53 9.71 6.71
N ASN A 105 -1.81 8.60 6.91
CA ASN A 105 -1.48 7.68 5.82
C ASN A 105 -2.73 6.93 5.31
N MET A 106 -3.60 6.52 6.23
CA MET A 106 -4.88 5.89 5.89
C MET A 106 -5.80 6.84 5.12
N ASP A 107 -5.90 8.11 5.53
CA ASP A 107 -6.76 9.10 4.89
C ASP A 107 -6.36 9.36 3.43
N TYR A 108 -5.07 9.39 3.12
CA TYR A 108 -4.59 9.47 1.73
C TYR A 108 -5.10 8.31 0.89
N ILE A 109 -4.95 7.08 1.38
CA ILE A 109 -5.38 5.87 0.67
C ILE A 109 -6.91 5.88 0.50
N LYS A 110 -7.65 6.18 1.56
CA LYS A 110 -9.12 6.30 1.54
C LYS A 110 -9.59 7.33 0.53
N HIS A 111 -8.96 8.52 0.53
CA HIS A 111 -9.30 9.58 -0.40
C HIS A 111 -9.26 9.12 -1.85
N HIS A 112 -8.18 8.45 -2.25
CA HIS A 112 -8.06 7.95 -3.62
C HIS A 112 -9.03 6.81 -3.93
N LEU A 113 -9.22 5.86 -3.00
CA LEU A 113 -10.18 4.77 -3.20
C LEU A 113 -11.64 5.24 -3.25
N GLU A 114 -11.97 6.36 -2.60
CA GLU A 114 -13.33 6.88 -2.50
C GLU A 114 -13.64 8.00 -3.50
N TYR A 115 -12.67 8.88 -3.80
CA TYR A 115 -12.94 10.12 -4.56
C TYR A 115 -12.20 10.26 -5.87
N ASN A 116 -11.22 9.42 -6.18
CA ASN A 116 -10.47 9.50 -7.43
C ASN A 116 -11.35 9.14 -8.63
N ASP A 117 -11.61 10.11 -9.50
CA ASP A 117 -12.52 9.96 -10.65
C ASP A 117 -12.08 8.87 -11.63
N LYS A 118 -10.77 8.69 -11.83
CA LYS A 118 -10.25 7.64 -12.70
C LYS A 118 -10.43 6.26 -12.08
N ILE A 119 -10.20 6.12 -10.79
CA ILE A 119 -10.46 4.86 -10.08
C ILE A 119 -11.95 4.53 -10.17
N LYS A 120 -12.83 5.50 -9.90
CA LYS A 120 -14.29 5.32 -10.06
C LYS A 120 -14.68 4.95 -11.48
N TYR A 121 -14.07 5.58 -12.48
CA TYR A 121 -14.39 5.31 -13.89
C TYR A 121 -14.06 3.86 -14.29
N TYR A 122 -12.88 3.35 -13.89
CA TYR A 122 -12.42 2.02 -14.28
C TYR A 122 -12.94 0.89 -13.38
N PHE A 123 -13.12 1.14 -12.08
CA PHE A 123 -13.43 0.11 -11.08
C PHE A 123 -14.79 0.32 -10.40
N GLY A 124 -15.48 1.42 -10.66
CA GLY A 124 -16.74 1.76 -10.02
C GLY A 124 -16.57 2.18 -8.56
N ASP A 125 -17.68 2.11 -7.82
CA ASP A 125 -17.67 2.31 -6.37
C ASP A 125 -17.20 1.02 -5.67
N ILE A 126 -15.98 1.08 -5.14
CA ILE A 126 -15.30 -0.04 -4.48
C ILE A 126 -15.38 -0.01 -2.95
N LYS A 127 -15.92 1.07 -2.36
CA LYS A 127 -16.06 1.25 -0.91
C LYS A 127 -16.95 0.18 -0.31
N GLY A 128 -16.45 -0.50 0.72
CA GLY A 128 -17.19 -1.53 1.46
C GLY A 128 -17.97 -0.96 2.65
N LYS A 129 -18.50 -1.86 3.49
CA LYS A 129 -19.32 -1.48 4.65
C LYS A 129 -18.51 -0.88 5.80
N LYS A 130 -17.27 -1.32 5.99
CA LYS A 130 -16.38 -0.83 7.04
C LYS A 130 -15.46 0.24 6.46
N TRP A 131 -15.53 1.46 7.00
CA TRP A 131 -14.80 2.63 6.49
C TRP A 131 -14.51 3.62 7.60
N THR A 132 -13.71 3.19 8.59
CA THR A 132 -13.33 3.99 9.75
C THR A 132 -12.01 4.73 9.53
N GLU A 133 -11.50 5.44 10.52
CA GLU A 133 -10.21 6.12 10.46
C GLU A 133 -9.03 5.15 10.31
N ASP A 134 -9.13 3.97 10.95
CA ASP A 134 -8.05 3.00 11.09
C ASP A 134 -8.34 1.62 10.53
N ASP A 135 -9.54 1.39 9.97
CA ASP A 135 -9.95 0.09 9.45
C ASP A 135 -10.91 0.27 8.27
N ILE A 136 -10.47 -0.10 7.07
CA ILE A 136 -11.28 -0.03 5.85
C ILE A 136 -11.37 -1.39 5.19
N GLU A 137 -12.53 -1.64 4.59
CA GLU A 137 -12.80 -2.84 3.81
C GLU A 137 -13.47 -2.47 2.50
N LEU A 138 -12.97 -3.02 1.38
CA LEU A 138 -13.51 -2.84 0.05
C LEU A 138 -14.59 -3.90 -0.25
N LYS A 139 -15.43 -3.63 -1.26
CA LYS A 139 -16.43 -4.61 -1.77
C LYS A 139 -15.80 -5.91 -2.28
N SER A 140 -14.52 -5.86 -2.73
CA SER A 140 -13.74 -7.05 -3.07
C SER A 140 -13.37 -7.91 -1.88
N GLY A 141 -13.54 -7.41 -0.64
CA GLY A 141 -13.08 -8.05 0.58
C GLY A 141 -11.66 -7.63 0.98
N CYS A 142 -10.92 -6.89 0.17
CA CYS A 142 -9.63 -6.34 0.56
C CYS A 142 -9.78 -5.46 1.78
N LYS A 143 -8.81 -5.53 2.69
CA LYS A 143 -8.84 -4.84 3.97
C LYS A 143 -7.50 -4.22 4.29
N LEU A 144 -7.51 -2.96 4.76
CA LEU A 144 -6.36 -2.28 5.34
C LEU A 144 -6.70 -1.86 6.75
N ILE A 145 -5.82 -2.18 7.69
CA ILE A 145 -5.86 -1.63 9.04
C ILE A 145 -4.64 -0.76 9.29
N SER A 146 -4.82 0.28 10.09
CA SER A 146 -3.76 1.19 10.51
C SER A 146 -3.52 1.06 12.02
N LYS A 147 -2.27 1.01 12.46
CA LYS A 147 -1.88 0.87 13.86
C LYS A 147 -0.76 1.82 14.22
N SER A 148 -0.77 2.29 15.46
CA SER A 148 0.25 3.20 16.00
C SER A 148 1.36 2.48 16.78
N ASN A 149 1.36 1.17 16.80
CA ASN A 149 2.40 0.37 17.43
C ASN A 149 2.43 -1.06 16.89
N LEU A 150 3.57 -1.72 17.03
CA LEU A 150 3.77 -3.10 16.57
C LEU A 150 2.94 -4.12 17.35
N SER A 151 2.63 -3.86 18.63
CA SER A 151 1.83 -4.81 19.44
C SER A 151 0.38 -4.91 18.95
N GLY A 152 -0.15 -3.86 18.31
CA GLY A 152 -1.47 -3.85 17.71
C GLY A 152 -1.65 -4.79 16.50
N ILE A 153 -0.55 -5.36 15.99
CA ILE A 153 -0.56 -6.35 14.90
C ILE A 153 -0.90 -7.76 15.41
N ARG A 154 -0.65 -8.04 16.71
CA ARG A 154 -0.91 -9.37 17.29
C ARG A 154 -2.38 -9.76 17.13
N GLY A 155 -2.61 -11.00 16.72
CA GLY A 155 -3.96 -11.56 16.59
C GLY A 155 -4.78 -11.00 15.42
N GLY A 156 -4.18 -10.18 14.54
CA GLY A 156 -4.83 -9.72 13.34
C GLY A 156 -5.08 -10.89 12.39
N ALA A 157 -6.37 -11.22 12.21
CA ALA A 157 -6.80 -12.20 11.23
C ALA A 157 -8.14 -11.77 10.63
N LYS A 158 -8.33 -12.04 9.35
CA LYS A 158 -9.61 -11.88 8.66
C LYS A 158 -10.00 -13.19 8.01
N LEU A 159 -11.10 -13.81 8.45
CA LEU A 159 -11.58 -15.09 7.91
C LEU A 159 -10.47 -16.17 7.90
N HIS A 160 -9.70 -16.26 9.00
CA HIS A 160 -8.54 -17.17 9.17
C HIS A 160 -7.29 -16.81 8.32
N LYS A 161 -7.33 -15.73 7.54
CA LYS A 161 -6.20 -15.22 6.78
C LYS A 161 -5.37 -14.24 7.61
N ARG A 162 -4.05 -14.38 7.59
CA ARG A 162 -3.07 -13.44 8.17
C ARG A 162 -2.80 -12.30 7.19
N TYR A 163 -1.90 -11.38 7.57
CA TYR A 163 -1.56 -10.25 6.71
C TYR A 163 -0.76 -10.70 5.48
N ASP A 164 -1.19 -10.25 4.30
CA ASP A 164 -0.42 -10.39 3.06
C ASP A 164 0.71 -9.36 2.97
N LEU A 165 0.53 -8.18 3.59
CA LEU A 165 1.53 -7.11 3.68
C LEU A 165 1.44 -6.40 5.02
N ILE A 166 2.59 -6.15 5.64
CA ILE A 166 2.72 -5.24 6.78
C ILE A 166 3.74 -4.16 6.41
N VAL A 167 3.28 -2.92 6.34
CA VAL A 167 4.12 -1.74 6.12
C VAL A 167 4.53 -1.15 7.45
N LEU A 168 5.82 -0.94 7.66
CA LEU A 168 6.40 -0.24 8.79
C LEU A 168 6.96 1.09 8.27
N ASP A 169 6.20 2.20 8.44
CA ASP A 169 6.57 3.52 7.94
C ASP A 169 6.65 4.52 9.09
N ASP A 170 7.83 5.10 9.29
CA ASP A 170 8.12 6.00 10.42
C ASP A 170 7.61 5.41 11.76
N PHE A 171 7.86 4.11 11.99
CA PHE A 171 7.39 3.38 13.19
C PHE A 171 8.33 3.52 14.38
N GLU A 172 9.52 4.07 14.16
CA GLU A 172 10.50 4.43 15.19
C GLU A 172 10.38 5.92 15.52
N ASP A 173 10.47 6.24 16.80
CA ASP A 173 10.57 7.60 17.32
C ASP A 173 11.84 7.77 18.19
N GLU A 174 12.15 9.00 18.56
CA GLU A 174 13.32 9.31 19.38
C GLU A 174 13.28 8.56 20.72
N ASN A 175 12.09 8.39 21.31
CA ASN A 175 11.95 7.76 22.63
C ASN A 175 12.23 6.25 22.60
N ASN A 176 11.91 5.60 21.47
CA ASN A 176 12.03 4.16 21.33
C ASN A 176 13.34 3.70 20.67
N THR A 177 14.25 4.65 20.30
CA THR A 177 15.51 4.34 19.62
C THR A 177 16.77 4.85 20.36
N ILE A 178 16.62 5.62 21.46
CA ILE A 178 17.74 6.25 22.16
C ILE A 178 18.71 5.22 22.72
N THR A 179 18.22 4.19 23.41
CA THR A 179 19.09 3.21 24.09
C THR A 179 19.26 1.91 23.30
N PRO A 180 20.37 1.17 23.51
CA PRO A 180 20.53 -0.15 22.92
C PRO A 180 19.40 -1.11 23.28
N GLU A 181 18.88 -1.03 24.51
CA GLU A 181 17.77 -1.84 25.00
C GLU A 181 16.47 -1.51 24.26
N SER A 182 16.20 -0.22 23.98
CA SER A 182 15.05 0.22 23.20
C SER A 182 15.11 -0.35 21.79
N ARG A 183 16.26 -0.24 21.13
CA ARG A 183 16.47 -0.80 19.78
C ARG A 183 16.30 -2.32 19.75
N SER A 184 16.84 -3.03 20.76
CA SER A 184 16.64 -4.47 20.92
C SER A 184 15.15 -4.83 21.08
N LYS A 185 14.39 -4.05 21.85
CA LYS A 185 12.94 -4.27 21.99
C LYS A 185 12.22 -4.16 20.66
N ILE A 186 12.54 -3.14 19.84
CA ILE A 186 11.94 -2.98 18.50
C ILE A 186 12.29 -4.17 17.62
N SER A 187 13.58 -4.54 17.54
CA SER A 187 14.02 -5.70 16.76
C SER A 187 13.29 -6.99 17.18
N ASN A 188 13.16 -7.21 18.50
CA ASN A 188 12.42 -8.35 19.04
C ASN A 188 10.92 -8.28 18.69
N LEU A 189 10.30 -7.10 18.71
CA LEU A 189 8.89 -6.94 18.31
C LEU A 189 8.70 -7.24 16.81
N VAL A 190 9.59 -6.76 15.95
CA VAL A 190 9.52 -7.10 14.52
C VAL A 190 9.62 -8.61 14.34
N THR A 191 10.60 -9.25 14.97
CA THR A 191 10.85 -10.69 14.81
C THR A 191 9.74 -11.54 15.43
N ALA A 192 9.27 -11.18 16.64
CA ALA A 192 8.34 -12.01 17.41
C ALA A 192 6.85 -11.66 17.16
N VAL A 193 6.56 -10.52 16.54
CA VAL A 193 5.18 -10.07 16.33
C VAL A 193 4.86 -9.90 14.85
N VAL A 194 5.67 -9.14 14.11
CA VAL A 194 5.39 -8.82 12.71
C VAL A 194 5.53 -10.04 11.83
N PHE A 195 6.67 -10.73 11.87
CA PHE A 195 6.88 -11.91 11.00
C PHE A 195 5.86 -13.03 11.24
N PRO A 196 5.55 -13.43 12.49
CA PRO A 196 4.50 -14.44 12.71
C PRO A 196 3.08 -14.01 12.34
N ALA A 197 2.82 -12.70 12.22
CA ALA A 197 1.52 -12.18 11.81
C ALA A 197 1.32 -12.21 10.29
N LEU A 198 2.38 -12.37 9.51
CA LEU A 198 2.33 -12.51 8.06
C LEU A 198 1.78 -13.86 7.62
N GLU A 199 1.11 -13.87 6.46
CA GLU A 199 0.67 -15.09 5.79
C GLU A 199 1.90 -15.94 5.40
N PRO A 200 1.97 -17.22 5.78
CA PRO A 200 3.21 -18.02 5.66
C PRO A 200 3.78 -18.13 4.25
N LYS A 201 2.92 -18.12 3.22
CA LYS A 201 3.35 -18.31 1.82
C LYS A 201 3.45 -16.99 1.05
N THR A 202 2.55 -16.06 1.29
CA THR A 202 2.38 -14.84 0.50
C THR A 202 2.75 -13.58 1.25
N GLY A 203 2.82 -13.60 2.57
CA GLY A 203 3.08 -12.44 3.41
C GLY A 203 4.45 -11.80 3.18
N ARG A 204 4.48 -10.47 3.20
CA ARG A 204 5.65 -9.61 2.99
C ARG A 204 5.58 -8.31 3.78
#